data_4402f4f48d58d1a5b19bbe5ebc76393d
#
_entry.id   4402f4f48d58d1a5b19bbe5ebc76393d
#
_cell.length_a   1.000
_cell.length_b   1.000
_cell.length_c   1.000
_cell.angle_alpha   90.00
_cell.angle_beta   90.00
_cell.angle_gamma   90.00
#
_symmetry.space_group_name_H-M   'P 1'
#
loop_
_entity.id
_entity.type
_entity.pdbx_description
1 polymer ?
#
loop_
_entity_poly.entity_id
_entity_poly.type
_entity_poly.pdbx_seq_one_letter_code
_entity_poly.pdbx_strand_id
1 'polypeptide(L)'
;MTTQTERSLVLVKPDGFKRGLCGEVLRRIEAKGYTLVALSIFIPDRERLGRHYAEHAGKPFYEPLLEFMSSGQVMAAVIEGQRCIEGFRALAGATDPTQALPGTIRGDLGRDWGLKVQQNIVHGSDSVQSAEREIDIWFPELS
;
A
#
# COMPACT_ATOMS: atom_id res chain seq x y z
N MET A 1 -7.46 25.50 -14.97
CA MET A 1 -8.27 24.34 -14.55
C MET A 1 -7.70 23.76 -13.28
N THR A 2 -8.56 23.54 -12.30
CA THR A 2 -8.12 23.05 -11.01
C THR A 2 -8.24 21.52 -10.95
N THR A 3 -7.17 20.85 -10.59
CA THR A 3 -7.21 19.42 -10.34
C THR A 3 -7.65 19.23 -8.90
N GLN A 4 -8.60 18.35 -8.69
CA GLN A 4 -9.05 18.05 -7.34
C GLN A 4 -7.96 17.34 -6.56
N THR A 5 -7.88 17.69 -5.28
CA THR A 5 -7.00 16.99 -4.35
C THR A 5 -7.56 15.59 -4.11
N GLU A 6 -6.68 14.60 -4.19
CA GLU A 6 -7.02 13.20 -3.97
C GLU A 6 -6.42 12.72 -2.67
N ARG A 7 -6.97 11.61 -2.17
CA ARG A 7 -6.38 10.85 -1.09
C ARG A 7 -6.17 9.41 -1.54
N SER A 8 -5.10 8.79 -1.06
CA SER A 8 -4.80 7.39 -1.36
C SER A 8 -4.47 6.66 -0.06
N LEU A 9 -4.86 5.39 -0.01
CA LEU A 9 -4.39 4.52 1.06
C LEU A 9 -3.05 3.94 0.66
N VAL A 10 -2.08 4.07 1.54
CA VAL A 10 -0.76 3.46 1.37
C VAL A 10 -0.54 2.49 2.52
N LEU A 11 -0.11 1.28 2.20
CA LEU A 11 0.28 0.31 3.23
C LEU A 11 1.75 -0.02 3.02
N VAL A 12 2.50 -0.13 4.12
CA VAL A 12 3.76 -0.85 4.12
C VAL A 12 3.43 -2.23 4.68
N LYS A 13 3.55 -3.23 3.83
CA LYS A 13 3.14 -4.61 4.12
C LYS A 13 4.10 -5.25 5.14
N PRO A 14 3.74 -6.41 5.70
CA PRO A 14 4.58 -7.02 6.74
C PRO A 14 6.05 -7.22 6.33
N ASP A 15 6.32 -7.54 5.07
CA ASP A 15 7.69 -7.71 4.58
C ASP A 15 8.47 -6.39 4.65
N GLY A 16 7.86 -5.29 4.24
CA GLY A 16 8.50 -3.97 4.32
C GLY A 16 8.68 -3.51 5.74
N PHE A 17 7.66 -3.74 6.58
CA PHE A 17 7.74 -3.37 7.99
C PHE A 17 8.87 -4.12 8.69
N LYS A 18 8.93 -5.43 8.48
CA LYS A 18 9.94 -6.28 9.10
C LYS A 18 11.36 -5.88 8.69
N ARG A 19 11.52 -5.44 7.45
CA ARG A 19 12.83 -5.01 6.93
C ARG A 19 13.19 -3.58 7.36
N GLY A 20 12.31 -2.88 8.10
CA GLY A 20 12.58 -1.53 8.56
C GLY A 20 12.46 -0.47 7.46
N LEU A 21 11.60 -0.67 6.48
CA LEU A 21 11.50 0.21 5.32
C LEU A 21 10.43 1.29 5.46
N CYS A 22 9.68 1.34 6.56
CA CYS A 22 8.63 2.35 6.75
C CYS A 22 9.16 3.78 6.60
N GLY A 23 10.28 4.07 7.24
CA GLY A 23 10.87 5.41 7.18
C GLY A 23 11.28 5.80 5.78
N GLU A 24 11.83 4.86 5.02
CA GLU A 24 12.22 5.14 3.63
C GLU A 24 11.01 5.40 2.74
N VAL A 25 9.93 4.63 2.93
CA VAL A 25 8.70 4.84 2.17
C VAL A 25 8.11 6.22 2.49
N LEU A 26 8.02 6.57 3.77
CA LEU A 26 7.52 7.88 4.19
C LEU A 26 8.39 9.02 3.64
N ARG A 27 9.70 8.84 3.68
CA ARG A 27 10.63 9.85 3.17
C ARG A 27 10.36 10.11 1.68
N ARG A 28 10.18 9.07 0.90
CA ARG A 28 9.92 9.21 -0.54
C ARG A 28 8.58 9.87 -0.82
N ILE A 29 7.55 9.56 -0.03
CA ILE A 29 6.24 10.19 -0.15
C ILE A 29 6.34 11.68 0.12
N GLU A 30 6.98 12.07 1.24
CA GLU A 30 7.10 13.47 1.61
C GLU A 30 8.03 14.23 0.67
N ALA A 31 9.12 13.60 0.23
CA ALA A 31 10.06 14.22 -0.72
C ALA A 31 9.37 14.52 -2.05
N LYS A 32 8.41 13.69 -2.44
CA LYS A 32 7.65 13.92 -3.67
C LYS A 32 6.60 15.03 -3.51
N GLY A 33 6.32 15.46 -2.28
CA GLY A 33 5.44 16.59 -2.01
C GLY A 33 4.04 16.23 -1.55
N TYR A 34 3.76 14.96 -1.29
CA TYR A 34 2.45 14.56 -0.76
C TYR A 34 2.41 14.73 0.75
N THR A 35 1.21 15.02 1.28
CA THR A 35 1.00 15.25 2.70
C THR A 35 0.51 13.98 3.38
N LEU A 36 1.08 13.67 4.53
CA LEU A 36 0.56 12.59 5.38
C LEU A 36 -0.63 13.11 6.16
N VAL A 37 -1.77 12.45 6.00
CA VAL A 37 -3.02 12.82 6.68
C VAL A 37 -3.25 11.97 7.90
N ALA A 38 -2.91 10.68 7.82
CA ALA A 38 -3.11 9.74 8.92
C ALA A 38 -2.04 8.66 8.83
N LEU A 39 -1.71 8.08 9.98
CA LEU A 39 -0.68 7.05 10.09
C LEU A 39 -1.02 6.14 11.26
N SER A 40 -0.93 4.83 11.05
CA SER A 40 -1.19 3.86 12.10
C SER A 40 -0.37 2.60 11.87
N ILE A 41 0.05 1.97 12.95
CA ILE A 41 0.83 0.72 12.90
C ILE A 41 0.11 -0.32 13.73
N PHE A 42 -0.21 -1.45 13.13
CA PHE A 42 -0.92 -2.53 13.84
C PHE A 42 -0.88 -3.81 13.00
N ILE A 43 -1.28 -4.92 13.63
CA ILE A 43 -1.49 -6.18 12.91
C ILE A 43 -2.94 -6.21 12.46
N PRO A 44 -3.21 -6.18 11.15
CA PRO A 44 -4.60 -6.15 10.68
C PRO A 44 -5.27 -7.51 10.93
N ASP A 45 -6.56 -7.46 11.29
CA ASP A 45 -7.33 -8.67 11.49
C ASP A 45 -7.89 -9.18 10.15
N ARG A 46 -8.37 -10.42 10.17
CA ARG A 46 -8.87 -11.05 8.95
C ARG A 46 -10.14 -10.41 8.43
N GLU A 47 -10.97 -9.85 9.30
CA GLU A 47 -12.18 -9.16 8.86
C GLU A 47 -11.84 -7.93 8.02
N ARG A 48 -10.91 -7.10 8.50
CA ARG A 48 -10.46 -5.92 7.75
C ARG A 48 -9.82 -6.33 6.43
N LEU A 49 -8.94 -7.33 6.46
CA LEU A 49 -8.27 -7.82 5.25
C LEU A 49 -9.27 -8.42 4.27
N GLY A 50 -10.28 -9.14 4.76
CA GLY A 50 -11.32 -9.69 3.91
C GLY A 50 -12.12 -8.61 3.19
N ARG A 51 -12.38 -7.49 3.86
CA ARG A 51 -13.05 -6.35 3.23
C ARG A 51 -12.14 -5.67 2.20
N HIS A 52 -10.87 -5.52 2.52
CA HIS A 52 -9.90 -4.88 1.60
C HIS A 52 -9.70 -5.71 0.34
N TYR A 53 -9.59 -7.02 0.47
CA TYR A 53 -9.36 -7.93 -0.66
C TYR A 53 -10.63 -8.64 -1.12
N ALA A 54 -11.82 -8.06 -0.87
CA ALA A 54 -13.10 -8.70 -1.15
C ALA A 54 -13.23 -9.18 -2.60
N GLU A 55 -12.69 -8.45 -3.56
CA GLU A 55 -12.75 -8.81 -4.98
C GLU A 55 -11.95 -10.06 -5.31
N HIS A 56 -11.07 -10.48 -4.42
CA HIS A 56 -10.25 -11.69 -4.61
C HIS A 56 -10.80 -12.92 -3.90
N ALA A 57 -11.92 -12.77 -3.17
CA ALA A 57 -12.51 -13.90 -2.44
C ALA A 57 -12.79 -15.07 -3.39
N GLY A 58 -12.44 -16.27 -2.96
CA GLY A 58 -12.62 -17.48 -3.76
C GLY A 58 -11.47 -17.81 -4.70
N LYS A 59 -10.52 -16.90 -4.89
CA LYS A 59 -9.35 -17.16 -5.73
C LYS A 59 -8.30 -17.96 -4.94
N PRO A 60 -7.48 -18.79 -5.64
CA PRO A 60 -6.48 -19.63 -4.95
C PRO A 60 -5.49 -18.88 -4.09
N PHE A 61 -5.15 -17.62 -4.45
CA PHE A 61 -4.18 -16.85 -3.69
C PHE A 61 -4.81 -16.07 -2.53
N TYR A 62 -6.14 -16.11 -2.36
CA TYR A 62 -6.84 -15.28 -1.37
C TYR A 62 -6.42 -15.61 0.06
N GLU A 63 -6.54 -16.90 0.46
CA GLU A 63 -6.17 -17.30 1.82
C GLU A 63 -4.67 -17.09 2.11
N PRO A 64 -3.75 -17.47 1.22
CA PRO A 64 -2.33 -17.17 1.44
C PRO A 64 -2.07 -15.67 1.58
N LEU A 65 -2.78 -14.82 0.84
CA LEU A 65 -2.63 -13.38 0.93
C LEU A 65 -3.08 -12.85 2.29
N LEU A 66 -4.24 -13.30 2.79
CA LEU A 66 -4.73 -12.90 4.10
C LEU A 66 -3.78 -13.36 5.20
N GLU A 67 -3.27 -14.57 5.08
CA GLU A 67 -2.30 -15.10 6.03
C GLU A 67 -1.03 -14.26 6.06
N PHE A 68 -0.50 -13.91 4.88
CA PHE A 68 0.68 -13.05 4.79
C PHE A 68 0.42 -11.68 5.40
N MET A 69 -0.69 -11.03 5.05
CA MET A 69 -0.98 -9.68 5.51
C MET A 69 -1.28 -9.59 7.00
N SER A 70 -1.68 -10.70 7.63
CA SER A 70 -1.92 -10.76 9.08
C SER A 70 -0.74 -11.35 9.84
N SER A 71 0.36 -11.68 9.17
CA SER A 71 1.51 -12.35 9.79
C SER A 71 2.40 -11.43 10.63
N GLY A 72 2.20 -10.13 10.54
CA GLY A 72 2.99 -9.17 11.27
C GLY A 72 2.38 -7.78 11.15
N GLN A 73 3.07 -6.81 11.71
CA GLN A 73 2.59 -5.42 11.68
C GLN A 73 2.66 -4.85 10.28
N VAL A 74 1.69 -3.99 9.98
CA VAL A 74 1.69 -3.15 8.78
C VAL A 74 1.69 -1.69 9.23
N MET A 75 2.19 -0.81 8.37
CA MET A 75 2.00 0.62 8.55
C MET A 75 0.94 1.06 7.53
N ALA A 76 -0.16 1.62 8.02
CA ALA A 76 -1.20 2.15 7.16
C ALA A 76 -1.13 3.67 7.19
N ALA A 77 -1.26 4.30 6.02
CA ALA A 77 -1.19 5.76 5.91
C ALA A 77 -2.22 6.25 4.91
N VAL A 78 -2.72 7.45 5.13
CA VAL A 78 -3.49 8.17 4.13
C VAL A 78 -2.64 9.35 3.67
N ILE A 79 -2.41 9.44 2.38
CA ILE A 79 -1.67 10.55 1.78
C ILE A 79 -2.63 11.40 0.94
N GLU A 80 -2.27 12.67 0.78
CA GLU A 80 -3.12 13.64 0.10
C GLU A 80 -2.29 14.49 -0.83
N GLY A 81 -2.83 14.80 -1.99
CA GLY A 81 -2.20 15.67 -2.96
C GLY A 81 -2.90 15.55 -4.31
N GLN A 82 -2.55 16.44 -5.22
CA GLN A 82 -3.10 16.37 -6.56
C GLN A 82 -2.56 15.15 -7.28
N ARG A 83 -3.46 14.33 -7.82
CA ARG A 83 -3.13 13.10 -8.54
C ARG A 83 -2.23 12.17 -7.72
N CYS A 84 -2.38 12.15 -6.39
CA CYS A 84 -1.50 11.35 -5.54
C CYS A 84 -1.70 9.84 -5.73
N ILE A 85 -2.86 9.41 -6.22
CA ILE A 85 -3.09 7.99 -6.50
C ILE A 85 -2.13 7.53 -7.59
N GLU A 86 -2.17 8.19 -8.73
CA GLU A 86 -1.27 7.88 -9.84
C GLU A 86 0.19 8.13 -9.45
N GLY A 87 0.44 9.24 -8.77
CA GLY A 87 1.80 9.60 -8.37
C GLY A 87 2.43 8.61 -7.41
N PHE A 88 1.68 8.12 -6.43
CA PHE A 88 2.23 7.11 -5.53
C PHE A 88 2.48 5.79 -6.26
N ARG A 89 1.57 5.41 -7.18
CA ARG A 89 1.78 4.18 -7.94
C ARG A 89 3.04 4.27 -8.80
N ALA A 90 3.31 5.44 -9.38
CA ALA A 90 4.57 5.66 -10.12
C ALA A 90 5.77 5.57 -9.19
N LEU A 91 5.65 6.12 -7.98
CA LEU A 91 6.71 6.05 -6.97
C LEU A 91 6.96 4.61 -6.51
N ALA A 92 5.89 3.83 -6.37
CA ALA A 92 5.99 2.43 -5.94
C ALA A 92 6.62 1.54 -7.01
N GLY A 93 6.31 1.80 -8.26
CA GLY A 93 6.79 0.99 -9.38
C GLY A 93 5.87 -0.18 -9.68
N ALA A 94 6.26 -0.97 -10.69
CA ALA A 94 5.48 -2.12 -11.14
C ALA A 94 5.23 -3.11 -9.99
N THR A 95 4.07 -3.77 -10.03
CA THR A 95 3.68 -4.74 -8.99
C THR A 95 4.72 -5.84 -8.80
N ASP A 96 5.29 -6.33 -9.89
CA ASP A 96 6.39 -7.29 -9.82
C ASP A 96 7.70 -6.54 -9.59
N PRO A 97 8.36 -6.73 -8.43
CA PRO A 97 9.59 -5.99 -8.12
C PRO A 97 10.71 -6.23 -9.15
N THR A 98 10.73 -7.38 -9.80
CA THR A 98 11.74 -7.67 -10.82
C THR A 98 11.53 -6.78 -12.05
N GLN A 99 10.28 -6.43 -12.36
CA GLN A 99 9.96 -5.57 -13.50
C GLN A 99 9.99 -4.10 -13.14
N ALA A 100 9.98 -3.76 -11.85
CA ALA A 100 9.96 -2.38 -11.39
C ALA A 100 11.28 -1.69 -11.72
N LEU A 101 11.19 -0.45 -12.20
CA LEU A 101 12.38 0.28 -12.63
C LEU A 101 13.17 0.80 -11.43
N PRO A 102 14.51 0.93 -11.58
CA PRO A 102 15.33 1.60 -10.57
C PRO A 102 14.79 3.01 -10.31
N GLY A 103 14.87 3.44 -9.07
CA GLY A 103 14.30 4.72 -8.61
C GLY A 103 12.93 4.57 -7.98
N THR A 104 12.23 3.48 -8.25
CA THR A 104 10.95 3.20 -7.59
C THR A 104 11.20 2.43 -6.30
N ILE A 105 10.20 2.44 -5.41
CA ILE A 105 10.31 1.72 -4.14
C ILE A 105 10.57 0.22 -4.39
N ARG A 106 9.76 -0.39 -5.25
CA ARG A 106 9.89 -1.81 -5.55
C ARG A 106 11.15 -2.12 -6.35
N GLY A 107 11.53 -1.23 -7.27
CA GLY A 107 12.73 -1.43 -8.07
C GLY A 107 14.01 -1.34 -7.26
N ASP A 108 14.05 -0.43 -6.28
CA ASP A 108 15.23 -0.24 -5.45
C ASP A 108 15.33 -1.25 -4.31
N LEU A 109 14.18 -1.63 -3.73
CA LEU A 109 14.16 -2.33 -2.44
C LEU A 109 13.52 -3.72 -2.51
N GLY A 110 12.77 -4.02 -3.56
CA GLY A 110 12.08 -5.28 -3.72
C GLY A 110 12.82 -6.24 -4.65
N ARG A 111 12.46 -7.51 -4.53
CA ARG A 111 12.93 -8.55 -5.46
C ARG A 111 11.99 -9.73 -5.35
N ASP A 112 12.05 -10.65 -6.30
CA ASP A 112 11.34 -11.91 -6.22
C ASP A 112 12.14 -12.84 -5.29
N TRP A 113 11.49 -13.24 -4.19
CA TRP A 113 12.12 -14.12 -3.20
C TRP A 113 11.77 -15.60 -3.46
N GLY A 114 11.05 -15.89 -4.55
CA GLY A 114 10.64 -17.25 -4.88
C GLY A 114 9.52 -17.78 -3.98
N LEU A 115 8.76 -16.89 -3.35
CA LEU A 115 7.71 -17.26 -2.42
C LEU A 115 6.36 -17.34 -3.12
N LYS A 116 5.45 -18.12 -2.53
CA LYS A 116 4.11 -18.31 -3.08
C LYS A 116 3.31 -17.01 -3.16
N VAL A 117 3.43 -16.16 -2.11
CA VAL A 117 2.85 -14.82 -2.11
C VAL A 117 3.97 -13.85 -2.38
N GLN A 118 3.84 -13.07 -3.44
CA GLN A 118 4.85 -12.09 -3.80
C GLN A 118 4.92 -10.98 -2.76
N GLN A 119 6.12 -10.70 -2.26
CA GLN A 119 6.35 -9.66 -1.28
C GLN A 119 6.89 -8.44 -2.01
N ASN A 120 6.08 -7.39 -2.10
CA ASN A 120 6.43 -6.20 -2.87
C ASN A 120 6.31 -4.90 -2.06
N ILE A 121 6.47 -4.99 -0.77
CA ILE A 121 6.70 -3.91 0.19
C ILE A 121 5.49 -3.03 0.45
N VAL A 122 4.85 -2.49 -0.59
CA VAL A 122 3.83 -1.45 -0.42
C VAL A 122 2.57 -1.76 -1.22
N HIS A 123 1.49 -1.12 -0.78
CA HIS A 123 0.22 -1.04 -1.52
C HIS A 123 -0.13 0.44 -1.69
N GLY A 124 -0.69 0.80 -2.83
CA GLY A 124 -1.31 2.09 -3.07
C GLY A 124 -2.63 1.87 -3.76
N SER A 125 -3.63 2.71 -3.45
CA SER A 125 -4.93 2.63 -4.12
C SER A 125 -4.77 2.81 -5.62
N ASP A 126 -5.63 2.16 -6.41
CA ASP A 126 -5.51 2.18 -7.87
C ASP A 126 -6.52 3.11 -8.56
N SER A 127 -7.46 3.67 -7.82
CA SER A 127 -8.46 4.60 -8.35
C SER A 127 -9.07 5.41 -7.22
N VAL A 128 -9.80 6.47 -7.57
CA VAL A 128 -10.50 7.28 -6.57
C VAL A 128 -11.52 6.42 -5.82
N GLN A 129 -12.28 5.58 -6.52
CA GLN A 129 -13.28 4.72 -5.89
C GLN A 129 -12.63 3.71 -4.95
N SER A 130 -11.53 3.09 -5.38
CA SER A 130 -10.80 2.15 -4.53
C SER A 130 -10.24 2.86 -3.30
N ALA A 131 -9.69 4.06 -3.48
CA ALA A 131 -9.14 4.84 -2.37
C ALA A 131 -10.21 5.16 -1.33
N GLU A 132 -11.39 5.62 -1.75
CA GLU A 132 -12.48 5.92 -0.83
C GLU A 132 -12.89 4.69 -0.03
N ARG A 133 -13.07 3.55 -0.70
CA ARG A 133 -13.44 2.29 -0.06
C ARG A 133 -12.36 1.83 0.90
N GLU A 134 -11.11 1.88 0.48
CA GLU A 134 -9.99 1.42 1.30
C GLU A 134 -9.77 2.31 2.51
N ILE A 135 -9.85 3.61 2.35
CA ILE A 135 -9.71 4.54 3.48
C ILE A 135 -10.82 4.31 4.50
N ASP A 136 -12.05 4.06 4.05
CA ASP A 136 -13.15 3.75 4.96
C ASP A 136 -12.88 2.48 5.76
N ILE A 137 -12.25 1.49 5.16
CA ILE A 137 -11.90 0.23 5.83
C ILE A 137 -10.78 0.43 6.86
N TRP A 138 -9.75 1.17 6.49
CA TRP A 138 -8.54 1.30 7.32
C TRP A 138 -8.58 2.48 8.28
N PHE A 139 -9.29 3.54 7.93
CA PHE A 139 -9.39 4.78 8.72
C PHE A 139 -10.84 5.29 8.70
N PRO A 140 -11.77 4.54 9.32
CA PRO A 140 -13.19 4.93 9.25
C PRO A 140 -13.46 6.31 9.84
N GLU A 141 -12.60 6.80 10.75
CA GLU A 141 -12.72 8.13 11.34
C GLU A 141 -12.52 9.26 10.34
N LEU A 142 -11.97 8.95 9.16
CA LEU A 142 -11.74 9.96 8.10
C LEU A 142 -12.86 10.01 7.06
N SER A 143 -13.79 9.09 7.12
CA SER A 143 -14.86 9.03 6.11
C SER A 143 -16.13 9.74 6.57
#